data_2c64268adff2e3992940fefc1f91a2ec
#
_entry.id   2c64268adff2e3992940fefc1f91a2ec
#
_cell.length_a   1.000
_cell.length_b   1.000
_cell.length_c   1.000
_cell.angle_alpha   90.00
_cell.angle_beta   90.00
_cell.angle_gamma   90.00
#
_symmetry.space_group_name_H-M   'P 1'
#
loop_
_entity.id
_entity.type
_entity.pdbx_description
1 polymer ?
#
loop_
_entity_poly.entity_id
_entity_poly.type
_entity_poly.pdbx_seq_one_letter_code
_entity_poly.pdbx_strand_id
1 'polypeptide(L)'
;MTISTLSTCCRQTSRPAVVPYTKSRVIPGFFYVQPVCRCVLRGSRGNKSGAGCFICFVKSDYDYLLAGGGAAGLSLAYHISQEPRLRDKRVLLLEPAAKDQNDRTWSFWTDGPTPFDSIVAHDWQQLAFRSPGFERVFQLQRYRYKMIRGLDFYRFVRTELAQNPQFTLVQASVETLRNVATGVEAHTSAGLYTARLAFDSRPPELDRQPEKYRYLLQHFVGWEVETEQDVFDPATVEFMDFRGEQQQEARFIYVLPFGPRQALVEYTLFSEMPLPKAEYEAAIRHYLEHTLQLTTYRVVGEEVGAIPMTDHPLPASAGPHIVHLGTRAGRAKPSTGYAFQRIQQHSAHLVQALASTGHLPKNLTNDQPQFHLFDTLLLDIMRRRGEVTRDIFTELFQRNPIERVLAFLDERTSWPDNFRIMNSVTPWPFLRSIAHVLRGRPGKRS
;
A
#
# COMPACT_ATOMS: atom_id res chain seq x y z
N MET A 1 42.30 -19.39 12.48
CA MET A 1 43.06 -18.30 11.87
C MET A 1 42.04 -17.31 11.35
N THR A 2 41.81 -16.09 11.74
CA THR A 2 42.50 -15.17 12.66
C THR A 2 41.45 -14.15 13.06
N ILE A 3 41.22 -14.02 14.34
CA ILE A 3 40.48 -12.90 14.94
C ILE A 3 41.43 -11.72 14.95
N SER A 4 41.15 -10.67 14.23
CA SER A 4 41.68 -9.33 14.53
C SER A 4 40.79 -8.31 13.83
N THR A 5 40.08 -7.53 14.57
CA THR A 5 40.11 -6.08 14.74
C THR A 5 38.87 -5.59 15.47
N LEU A 6 38.92 -5.69 16.77
CA LEU A 6 38.05 -4.94 17.68
C LEU A 6 38.92 -4.44 18.83
N SER A 7 39.81 -3.50 18.50
CA SER A 7 40.48 -2.69 19.54
C SER A 7 40.97 -1.37 18.95
N THR A 8 40.06 -0.42 18.74
CA THR A 8 40.46 0.99 18.62
C THR A 8 39.23 1.86 18.86
N CYS A 9 38.78 1.88 20.10
CA CYS A 9 37.83 2.90 20.51
C CYS A 9 37.93 3.14 22.02
N CYS A 10 39.19 3.41 22.50
CA CYS A 10 39.42 4.00 23.82
C CYS A 10 40.88 4.44 23.93
N ARG A 11 41.25 5.48 23.22
CA ARG A 11 42.33 6.42 23.55
C ARG A 11 42.32 7.60 22.57
N GLN A 12 41.83 8.73 23.05
CA GLN A 12 42.54 10.00 23.02
C GLN A 12 41.59 11.14 23.37
N THR A 13 41.83 11.69 24.51
CA THR A 13 41.42 13.05 24.89
C THR A 13 42.25 14.03 24.08
N SER A 14 41.66 14.81 23.18
CA SER A 14 42.14 16.12 22.77
C SER A 14 41.09 16.83 21.91
N ARG A 15 40.63 17.97 22.40
CA ARG A 15 39.93 19.13 21.82
C ARG A 15 39.05 18.96 20.57
N PRO A 16 37.80 19.43 20.59
CA PRO A 16 36.93 19.39 19.43
C PRO A 16 37.38 20.40 18.36
N ALA A 17 37.62 19.89 17.14
CA ALA A 17 37.78 20.72 15.96
C ALA A 17 36.38 21.17 15.51
N VAL A 18 36.21 22.50 15.39
CA VAL A 18 35.01 23.12 14.84
C VAL A 18 35.06 22.96 13.32
N VAL A 19 34.12 22.16 12.77
CA VAL A 19 33.87 22.07 11.33
C VAL A 19 32.79 23.08 10.98
N PRO A 20 32.92 23.90 9.91
CA PRO A 20 31.96 24.94 9.59
C PRO A 20 30.64 24.36 9.07
N TYR A 21 29.58 24.90 9.60
CA TYR A 21 28.15 24.57 9.36
C TYR A 21 27.75 25.01 7.96
N THR A 22 27.32 24.07 7.11
CA THR A 22 26.51 24.41 5.93
C THR A 22 25.04 24.40 6.33
N LYS A 23 24.35 25.52 6.09
CA LYS A 23 22.94 25.75 6.43
C LYS A 23 22.04 24.75 5.68
N SER A 24 21.52 23.74 6.40
CA SER A 24 20.37 22.94 5.96
C SER A 24 19.09 23.74 6.19
N ARG A 25 18.20 23.78 5.21
CA ARG A 25 16.89 24.42 5.32
C ARG A 25 16.06 23.74 6.41
N VAL A 26 15.73 24.47 7.45
CA VAL A 26 14.82 24.05 8.52
C VAL A 26 13.40 24.26 8.03
N ILE A 27 12.61 23.17 7.98
CA ILE A 27 11.15 23.24 7.80
C ILE A 27 10.55 23.56 9.15
N PRO A 28 9.62 24.55 9.27
CA PRO A 28 9.01 24.89 10.55
C PRO A 28 8.25 23.70 11.15
N GLY A 29 8.58 23.33 12.39
CA GLY A 29 7.95 22.23 13.13
C GLY A 29 8.83 20.99 13.37
N PHE A 30 10.07 20.97 12.89
CA PHE A 30 10.97 19.83 13.08
C PHE A 30 12.12 20.18 14.03
N PHE A 31 12.27 19.39 15.09
CA PHE A 31 13.43 19.44 15.99
C PHE A 31 14.48 18.40 15.57
N TYR A 32 15.69 18.84 15.39
CA TYR A 32 16.84 17.96 15.14
C TYR A 32 17.34 17.43 16.49
N VAL A 33 17.19 16.13 16.74
CA VAL A 33 17.74 15.46 17.93
C VAL A 33 18.94 14.63 17.50
N GLN A 34 20.13 15.02 17.95
CA GLN A 34 21.31 14.16 17.81
C GLN A 34 21.21 12.97 18.77
N PRO A 35 21.57 11.75 18.35
CA PRO A 35 21.60 10.60 19.24
C PRO A 35 22.72 10.81 20.30
N VAL A 36 22.34 10.87 21.56
CA VAL A 36 23.27 10.94 22.69
C VAL A 36 23.53 9.52 23.20
N CYS A 37 24.70 8.97 22.91
CA CYS A 37 25.20 7.79 23.59
C CYS A 37 25.43 8.08 25.07
N ARG A 38 24.54 7.68 25.97
CA ARG A 38 24.79 7.71 27.41
C ARG A 38 25.33 6.36 27.88
N CYS A 39 26.62 6.26 28.09
CA CYS A 39 27.24 5.19 28.89
C CYS A 39 27.04 5.48 30.36
N VAL A 40 26.21 4.68 31.06
CA VAL A 40 26.13 4.73 32.52
C VAL A 40 27.12 3.72 33.09
N LEU A 41 28.26 4.18 33.58
CA LEU A 41 29.20 3.37 34.35
C LEU A 41 28.69 3.26 35.81
N ARG A 42 28.13 2.10 36.17
CA ARG A 42 27.94 1.76 37.61
C ARG A 42 29.21 1.13 38.15
N GLY A 43 29.98 1.89 38.89
CA GLY A 43 31.13 1.38 39.61
C GLY A 43 30.71 0.46 40.78
N SER A 44 31.11 -0.81 40.72
CA SER A 44 31.16 -1.67 41.91
C SER A 44 32.60 -1.73 42.40
N ARG A 45 32.83 -1.32 43.66
CA ARG A 45 34.09 -1.55 44.36
C ARG A 45 34.17 -3.02 44.79
N GLY A 46 35.18 -3.73 44.35
CA GLY A 46 35.52 -5.05 44.94
C GLY A 46 36.07 -6.06 43.92
N ASN A 47 37.36 -6.12 43.80
CA ASN A 47 38.32 -7.23 43.60
C ASN A 47 38.04 -8.43 42.65
N LYS A 48 39.04 -8.67 41.77
CA LYS A 48 39.52 -9.88 41.10
C LYS A 48 38.85 -10.31 39.77
N SER A 49 39.66 -10.13 38.72
CA SER A 49 39.89 -11.00 37.54
C SER A 49 38.69 -11.91 37.10
N GLY A 50 37.87 -11.37 36.30
CA GLY A 50 36.91 -12.08 35.43
C GLY A 50 36.54 -11.13 34.33
N ALA A 51 36.83 -11.51 33.07
CA ALA A 51 36.33 -10.81 31.91
C ALA A 51 34.80 -10.97 31.85
N GLY A 52 34.10 -10.14 32.60
CA GLY A 52 32.65 -10.05 32.54
C GLY A 52 32.24 -9.41 31.21
N CYS A 53 31.61 -10.18 30.38
CA CYS A 53 30.91 -9.67 29.21
C CYS A 53 29.81 -8.70 29.69
N PHE A 54 30.07 -7.40 29.66
CA PHE A 54 29.06 -6.38 29.94
C PHE A 54 28.07 -6.37 28.79
N ILE A 55 26.90 -6.97 28.96
CA ILE A 55 25.75 -6.77 28.10
C ILE A 55 25.35 -5.31 28.30
N CYS A 56 25.78 -4.45 27.38
CA CYS A 56 25.32 -3.08 27.33
C CYS A 56 23.85 -3.12 26.87
N PHE A 57 22.91 -2.96 27.78
CA PHE A 57 21.51 -2.77 27.45
C PHE A 57 21.38 -1.40 26.79
N VAL A 58 21.45 -1.36 25.46
CA VAL A 58 21.08 -0.17 24.71
C VAL A 58 19.57 -0.01 24.87
N LYS A 59 19.16 0.98 25.65
CA LYS A 59 17.74 1.35 25.73
C LYS A 59 17.35 1.89 24.37
N SER A 60 16.39 1.24 23.70
CA SER A 60 15.87 1.70 22.42
C SER A 60 15.40 3.14 22.52
N ASP A 61 15.78 3.98 21.57
CA ASP A 61 15.42 5.40 21.57
C ASP A 61 13.92 5.60 21.30
N TYR A 62 13.31 4.65 20.57
CA TYR A 62 11.88 4.65 20.22
C TYR A 62 11.22 3.33 20.56
N ASP A 63 9.92 3.36 20.82
CA ASP A 63 9.11 2.15 20.94
C ASP A 63 8.78 1.59 19.56
N TYR A 64 8.42 2.47 18.63
CA TYR A 64 8.06 2.12 17.25
C TYR A 64 8.84 2.96 16.23
N LEU A 65 9.29 2.31 15.17
CA LEU A 65 9.90 2.93 14.00
C LEU A 65 9.11 2.56 12.77
N LEU A 66 8.66 3.56 12.01
CA LEU A 66 7.95 3.38 10.75
C LEU A 66 8.88 3.75 9.60
N ALA A 67 9.23 2.77 8.78
CA ALA A 67 10.06 2.94 7.59
C ALA A 67 9.16 3.13 6.37
N GLY A 68 9.02 4.39 5.95
CA GLY A 68 8.16 4.86 4.88
C GLY A 68 6.93 5.63 5.38
N GLY A 69 6.75 6.82 4.83
CA GLY A 69 5.63 7.74 5.09
C GLY A 69 4.61 7.80 3.95
N GLY A 70 4.41 6.70 3.23
CA GLY A 70 3.32 6.51 2.28
C GLY A 70 2.01 6.13 2.97
N ALA A 71 1.00 5.68 2.20
CA ALA A 71 -0.32 5.32 2.74
C ALA A 71 -0.23 4.38 3.94
N ALA A 72 0.57 3.32 3.88
CA ALA A 72 0.63 2.31 4.95
C ALA A 72 1.30 2.81 6.22
N GLY A 73 2.45 3.49 6.11
CA GLY A 73 3.15 4.04 7.27
C GLY A 73 2.35 5.14 7.96
N LEU A 74 1.80 6.09 7.19
CA LEU A 74 0.97 7.16 7.74
C LEU A 74 -0.36 6.66 8.31
N SER A 75 -0.99 5.65 7.71
CA SER A 75 -2.19 5.02 8.28
C SER A 75 -1.90 4.40 9.64
N LEU A 76 -0.81 3.62 9.75
CA LEU A 76 -0.42 3.05 11.03
C LEU A 76 -0.10 4.13 12.07
N ALA A 77 0.66 5.16 11.68
CA ALA A 77 0.97 6.29 12.56
C ALA A 77 -0.31 6.99 13.06
N TYR A 78 -1.27 7.24 12.18
CA TYR A 78 -2.56 7.80 12.53
C TYR A 78 -3.32 6.91 13.53
N HIS A 79 -3.48 5.62 13.24
CA HIS A 79 -4.15 4.70 14.16
C HIS A 79 -3.47 4.61 15.53
N ILE A 80 -2.12 4.67 15.59
CA ILE A 80 -1.38 4.73 16.87
C ILE A 80 -1.69 6.04 17.59
N SER A 81 -1.72 7.19 16.91
CA SER A 81 -1.98 8.49 17.51
C SER A 81 -3.38 8.61 18.10
N GLN A 82 -4.36 7.91 17.53
CA GLN A 82 -5.75 7.90 17.98
C GLN A 82 -6.03 6.87 19.10
N GLU A 83 -5.07 6.00 19.45
CA GLU A 83 -5.25 4.98 20.49
C GLU A 83 -4.73 5.46 21.85
N PRO A 84 -5.61 5.77 22.82
CA PRO A 84 -5.20 6.36 24.12
C PRO A 84 -4.24 5.47 24.93
N ARG A 85 -4.30 4.14 24.75
CA ARG A 85 -3.43 3.19 25.46
C ARG A 85 -2.00 3.17 24.93
N LEU A 86 -1.75 3.78 23.77
CA LEU A 86 -0.43 3.90 23.15
C LEU A 86 0.16 5.31 23.24
N ARG A 87 -0.50 6.24 23.92
CA ARG A 87 -0.09 7.67 24.01
C ARG A 87 1.26 7.92 24.67
N ASP A 88 1.82 6.93 25.38
CA ASP A 88 3.15 6.98 26.00
C ASP A 88 4.27 6.46 25.08
N LYS A 89 3.92 5.92 23.91
CA LYS A 89 4.87 5.29 22.98
C LYS A 89 5.57 6.31 22.10
N ARG A 90 6.88 6.31 22.12
CA ARG A 90 7.70 7.16 21.23
C ARG A 90 7.75 6.53 19.85
N VAL A 91 7.35 7.28 18.85
CA VAL A 91 7.22 6.83 17.46
C VAL A 91 8.13 7.66 16.56
N LEU A 92 8.99 6.98 15.80
CA LEU A 92 9.81 7.58 14.74
C LEU A 92 9.23 7.21 13.38
N LEU A 93 8.93 8.21 12.54
CA LEU A 93 8.56 8.03 11.15
C LEU A 93 9.65 8.55 10.23
N LEU A 94 10.15 7.68 9.36
CA LEU A 94 11.22 7.96 8.40
C LEU A 94 10.65 7.93 6.98
N GLU A 95 10.76 9.05 6.25
CA GLU A 95 10.30 9.18 4.86
C GLU A 95 11.28 10.05 4.07
N PRO A 96 11.86 9.56 2.96
CA PRO A 96 12.80 10.35 2.17
C PRO A 96 12.14 11.49 1.37
N ALA A 97 10.87 11.32 0.94
CA ALA A 97 10.17 12.31 0.13
C ALA A 97 9.49 13.38 0.99
N ALA A 98 9.43 14.60 0.50
CA ALA A 98 8.72 15.70 1.16
C ALA A 98 7.21 15.45 1.26
N LYS A 99 6.63 14.66 0.32
CA LYS A 99 5.18 14.39 0.24
C LYS A 99 4.34 15.66 0.19
N ASP A 100 4.73 16.58 -0.65
CA ASP A 100 4.15 17.90 -0.87
C ASP A 100 3.37 18.03 -2.17
N GLN A 101 3.28 16.92 -2.94
CA GLN A 101 2.57 16.85 -4.21
C GLN A 101 1.46 15.81 -4.16
N ASN A 102 0.45 15.99 -5.03
CA ASN A 102 -0.61 15.00 -5.23
C ASN A 102 -0.09 13.91 -6.18
N ASP A 103 0.68 12.97 -5.63
CA ASP A 103 1.33 11.89 -6.38
C ASP A 103 0.45 10.65 -6.54
N ARG A 104 -0.75 10.63 -5.92
CA ARG A 104 -1.67 9.48 -5.93
C ARG A 104 -3.11 9.88 -5.66
N THR A 105 -4.01 9.10 -6.25
CA THR A 105 -5.43 9.11 -5.95
C THR A 105 -5.81 7.76 -5.31
N TRP A 106 -6.45 7.79 -4.13
CA TRP A 106 -6.96 6.59 -3.49
C TRP A 106 -8.47 6.53 -3.60
N SER A 107 -8.93 5.58 -4.41
CA SER A 107 -10.35 5.28 -4.56
C SER A 107 -10.69 3.97 -3.86
N PHE A 108 -11.80 3.95 -3.15
CA PHE A 108 -12.24 2.80 -2.38
C PHE A 108 -13.74 2.87 -2.11
N TRP A 109 -14.34 1.74 -1.76
CA TRP A 109 -15.70 1.70 -1.27
C TRP A 109 -15.75 1.30 0.20
N THR A 110 -16.77 1.79 0.89
CA THR A 110 -17.00 1.49 2.31
C THR A 110 -18.48 1.48 2.63
N ASP A 111 -18.88 0.64 3.60
CA ASP A 111 -20.24 0.52 4.10
C ASP A 111 -20.47 1.25 5.43
N GLY A 112 -19.54 2.11 5.82
CA GLY A 112 -19.60 2.89 7.05
C GLY A 112 -18.64 4.07 7.04
N PRO A 113 -18.62 4.84 8.13
CA PRO A 113 -17.71 5.96 8.29
C PRO A 113 -16.26 5.48 8.35
N THR A 114 -15.35 6.33 7.88
CA THR A 114 -13.91 6.11 7.97
C THR A 114 -13.25 7.24 8.75
N PRO A 115 -12.07 7.01 9.34
CA PRO A 115 -11.31 8.08 10.00
C PRO A 115 -10.93 9.25 9.09
N PHE A 116 -11.04 9.05 7.77
CA PHE A 116 -10.60 10.00 6.74
C PHE A 116 -11.77 10.67 6.00
N ASP A 117 -13.00 10.56 6.50
CA ASP A 117 -14.17 11.12 5.84
C ASP A 117 -14.10 12.64 5.67
N SER A 118 -13.40 13.35 6.58
CA SER A 118 -13.20 14.81 6.51
C SER A 118 -12.32 15.26 5.34
N ILE A 119 -11.57 14.34 4.72
CA ILE A 119 -10.68 14.62 3.58
C ILE A 119 -11.09 13.87 2.31
N VAL A 120 -12.29 13.28 2.31
CA VAL A 120 -12.88 12.72 1.09
C VAL A 120 -13.18 13.86 0.13
N ALA A 121 -12.52 13.85 -1.01
CA ALA A 121 -12.71 14.87 -2.04
C ALA A 121 -14.02 14.63 -2.81
N HIS A 122 -14.35 13.37 -3.07
CA HIS A 122 -15.57 12.97 -3.76
C HIS A 122 -16.16 11.70 -3.17
N ASP A 123 -17.48 11.61 -3.18
CA ASP A 123 -18.28 10.52 -2.64
C ASP A 123 -19.46 10.25 -3.57
N TRP A 124 -19.49 9.05 -4.16
CA TRP A 124 -20.51 8.66 -5.14
C TRP A 124 -21.39 7.51 -4.65
N GLN A 125 -22.65 7.52 -5.12
CA GLN A 125 -23.62 6.46 -4.87
C GLN A 125 -23.92 5.63 -6.11
N GLN A 126 -23.34 5.96 -7.25
CA GLN A 126 -23.58 5.25 -8.50
C GLN A 126 -22.25 4.79 -9.11
N LEU A 127 -22.26 3.52 -9.55
CA LEU A 127 -21.17 2.92 -10.31
C LEU A 127 -21.70 2.41 -11.65
N ALA A 128 -21.06 2.79 -12.74
CA ALA A 128 -21.34 2.23 -14.05
C ALA A 128 -20.30 1.14 -14.38
N PHE A 129 -20.80 0.04 -14.93
CA PHE A 129 -19.99 -1.00 -15.56
C PHE A 129 -20.43 -1.14 -17.01
N ARG A 130 -19.45 -1.14 -17.94
CA ARG A 130 -19.71 -1.25 -19.37
C ARG A 130 -18.83 -2.29 -20.03
N SER A 131 -19.43 -3.07 -20.92
CA SER A 131 -18.75 -4.00 -21.81
C SER A 131 -19.57 -4.17 -23.09
N PRO A 132 -19.01 -4.74 -24.16
CA PRO A 132 -19.81 -5.03 -25.36
C PRO A 132 -21.05 -5.88 -25.02
N GLY A 133 -22.23 -5.34 -25.33
CA GLY A 133 -23.51 -6.00 -25.08
C GLY A 133 -24.05 -5.94 -23.65
N PHE A 134 -23.35 -5.29 -22.73
CA PHE A 134 -23.85 -5.09 -21.37
C PHE A 134 -23.40 -3.76 -20.79
N GLU A 135 -24.36 -2.92 -20.42
CA GLU A 135 -24.14 -1.66 -19.73
C GLU A 135 -25.14 -1.52 -18.59
N ARG A 136 -24.67 -1.12 -17.42
CA ARG A 136 -25.51 -0.88 -16.26
C ARG A 136 -24.92 0.15 -15.32
N VAL A 137 -25.77 1.07 -14.88
CA VAL A 137 -25.51 1.95 -13.73
C VAL A 137 -26.15 1.30 -12.50
N PHE A 138 -25.35 1.10 -11.48
CA PHE A 138 -25.76 0.50 -10.21
C PHE A 138 -25.93 1.59 -9.17
N GLN A 139 -27.07 1.62 -8.48
CA GLN A 139 -27.28 2.44 -7.30
C GLN A 139 -26.77 1.69 -6.07
N LEU A 140 -25.79 2.27 -5.40
CA LEU A 140 -25.24 1.75 -4.14
C LEU A 140 -26.19 2.06 -2.99
N GLN A 141 -26.64 1.03 -2.27
CA GLN A 141 -27.54 1.18 -1.11
C GLN A 141 -26.76 1.20 0.20
N ARG A 142 -25.84 0.27 0.34
CA ARG A 142 -25.04 0.08 1.54
C ARG A 142 -23.67 0.73 1.42
N TYR A 143 -23.04 0.63 0.26
CA TYR A 143 -21.71 1.17 0.02
C TYR A 143 -21.74 2.60 -0.50
N ARG A 144 -20.64 3.29 -0.26
CA ARG A 144 -20.27 4.56 -0.91
C ARG A 144 -18.93 4.37 -1.59
N TYR A 145 -18.79 4.88 -2.79
CA TYR A 145 -17.51 4.93 -3.47
C TYR A 145 -16.86 6.28 -3.19
N LYS A 146 -15.68 6.28 -2.62
CA LYS A 146 -15.02 7.49 -2.13
C LYS A 146 -13.65 7.66 -2.77
N MET A 147 -13.22 8.92 -2.88
CA MET A 147 -11.91 9.28 -3.37
C MET A 147 -11.22 10.25 -2.42
N ILE A 148 -9.95 9.99 -2.14
CA ILE A 148 -9.06 10.85 -1.36
C ILE A 148 -7.83 11.17 -2.22
N ARG A 149 -7.47 12.46 -2.30
CA ARG A 149 -6.22 12.89 -2.93
C ARG A 149 -5.03 12.59 -2.02
N GLY A 150 -3.92 12.12 -2.59
CA GLY A 150 -2.72 11.76 -1.83
C GLY A 150 -2.20 12.90 -0.97
N LEU A 151 -2.13 14.11 -1.53
CA LEU A 151 -1.68 15.29 -0.82
C LEU A 151 -2.55 15.63 0.40
N ASP A 152 -3.89 15.50 0.28
CA ASP A 152 -4.81 15.78 1.38
C ASP A 152 -4.64 14.77 2.51
N PHE A 153 -4.45 13.49 2.18
CA PHE A 153 -4.14 12.46 3.16
C PHE A 153 -2.80 12.72 3.87
N TYR A 154 -1.74 13.09 3.13
CA TYR A 154 -0.43 13.39 3.73
C TYR A 154 -0.51 14.59 4.67
N ARG A 155 -1.19 15.65 4.27
CA ARG A 155 -1.39 16.87 5.08
C ARG A 155 -2.19 16.58 6.33
N PHE A 156 -3.33 15.91 6.18
CA PHE A 156 -4.20 15.55 7.29
C PHE A 156 -3.46 14.76 8.36
N VAL A 157 -2.85 13.63 7.99
CA VAL A 157 -2.15 12.78 8.95
C VAL A 157 -0.97 13.51 9.59
N ARG A 158 -0.15 14.23 8.81
CA ARG A 158 0.97 14.97 9.37
C ARG A 158 0.55 16.08 10.33
N THR A 159 -0.58 16.74 10.06
CA THR A 159 -1.14 17.75 10.97
C THR A 159 -1.55 17.13 12.30
N GLU A 160 -2.23 15.97 12.26
CA GLU A 160 -2.60 15.21 13.46
C GLU A 160 -1.36 14.76 14.26
N LEU A 161 -0.34 14.23 13.58
CA LEU A 161 0.88 13.79 14.23
C LEU A 161 1.69 14.95 14.83
N ALA A 162 1.69 16.12 14.22
CA ALA A 162 2.40 17.30 14.71
C ALA A 162 1.85 17.82 16.05
N GLN A 163 0.60 17.53 16.38
CA GLN A 163 -0.01 17.86 17.66
C GLN A 163 0.40 16.90 18.78
N ASN A 164 1.03 15.78 18.44
CA ASN A 164 1.40 14.72 19.37
C ASN A 164 2.92 14.66 19.56
N PRO A 165 3.48 15.10 20.71
CA PRO A 165 4.92 15.19 20.94
C PRO A 165 5.64 13.84 20.98
N GLN A 166 4.93 12.74 20.96
CA GLN A 166 5.52 11.38 20.91
C GLN A 166 6.01 11.02 19.51
N PHE A 167 5.51 11.70 18.47
CA PHE A 167 5.88 11.44 17.08
C PHE A 167 7.06 12.33 16.68
N THR A 168 8.08 11.68 16.16
CA THR A 168 9.22 12.31 15.52
C THR A 168 9.20 11.96 14.04
N LEU A 169 9.10 12.96 13.17
CA LEU A 169 9.14 12.78 11.72
C LEU A 169 10.49 13.23 11.21
N VAL A 170 11.20 12.35 10.51
CA VAL A 170 12.53 12.63 9.98
C VAL A 170 12.55 12.36 8.48
N GLN A 171 13.00 13.35 7.72
CA GLN A 171 13.21 13.17 6.28
C GLN A 171 14.50 12.41 6.05
N ALA A 172 14.41 11.08 5.90
CA ALA A 172 15.54 10.20 5.67
C ALA A 172 15.12 8.92 4.95
N SER A 173 16.04 8.39 4.14
CA SER A 173 15.89 7.05 3.56
C SER A 173 16.38 6.00 4.56
N VAL A 174 15.61 4.91 4.69
CA VAL A 174 16.03 3.73 5.45
C VAL A 174 16.78 2.80 4.51
N GLU A 175 18.07 2.60 4.76
CA GLU A 175 18.95 1.74 3.98
C GLU A 175 18.75 0.27 4.41
N THR A 176 18.95 0.00 5.70
CA THR A 176 18.76 -1.35 6.26
C THR A 176 18.02 -1.33 7.59
N LEU A 177 17.24 -2.39 7.83
CA LEU A 177 16.67 -2.73 9.12
C LEU A 177 17.26 -4.07 9.57
N ARG A 178 17.75 -4.13 10.81
CA ARG A 178 18.35 -5.34 11.39
C ARG A 178 17.71 -5.67 12.73
N ASN A 179 17.29 -6.92 12.89
CA ASN A 179 16.88 -7.42 14.20
C ASN A 179 18.10 -7.52 15.12
N VAL A 180 17.98 -6.99 16.32
CA VAL A 180 18.93 -7.16 17.42
C VAL A 180 18.23 -7.80 18.62
N ALA A 181 18.97 -8.19 19.64
CA ALA A 181 18.40 -8.93 20.77
C ALA A 181 17.22 -8.23 21.46
N THR A 182 17.18 -6.91 21.45
CA THR A 182 16.18 -6.10 22.18
C THR A 182 15.31 -5.24 21.28
N GLY A 183 15.36 -5.45 19.94
CA GLY A 183 14.58 -4.64 19.01
C GLY A 183 15.18 -4.58 17.61
N VAL A 184 15.25 -3.39 17.04
CA VAL A 184 15.68 -3.13 15.66
C VAL A 184 16.70 -1.99 15.63
N GLU A 185 17.71 -2.14 14.80
CA GLU A 185 18.59 -1.08 14.34
C GLU A 185 18.22 -0.68 12.91
N ALA A 186 18.04 0.62 12.68
CA ALA A 186 17.78 1.21 11.38
C ALA A 186 18.95 2.08 10.96
N HIS A 187 19.65 1.67 9.90
CA HIS A 187 20.66 2.50 9.24
C HIS A 187 19.96 3.35 8.20
N THR A 188 20.18 4.66 8.29
CA THR A 188 19.47 5.64 7.46
C THR A 188 20.43 6.70 6.94
N SER A 189 20.02 7.46 5.94
CA SER A 189 20.79 8.62 5.44
C SER A 189 21.01 9.71 6.48
N ALA A 190 20.25 9.73 7.59
CA ALA A 190 20.37 10.68 8.69
C ALA A 190 21.07 10.10 9.94
N GLY A 191 21.57 8.85 9.87
CA GLY A 191 22.27 8.18 10.97
C GLY A 191 21.59 6.89 11.43
N LEU A 192 22.01 6.39 12.57
CA LEU A 192 21.52 5.16 13.19
C LEU A 192 20.41 5.47 14.20
N TYR A 193 19.29 4.76 14.08
CA TYR A 193 18.18 4.80 15.03
C TYR A 193 17.89 3.40 15.59
N THR A 194 17.38 3.34 16.81
CA THR A 194 16.99 2.10 17.47
C THR A 194 15.55 2.15 17.93
N ALA A 195 14.82 1.02 17.79
CA ALA A 195 13.45 0.90 18.24
C ALA A 195 13.15 -0.53 18.76
N ARG A 196 12.11 -0.67 19.57
CA ARG A 196 11.63 -2.00 20.01
C ARG A 196 11.01 -2.78 18.87
N LEU A 197 10.21 -2.12 18.03
CA LEU A 197 9.59 -2.68 16.84
C LEU A 197 9.78 -1.73 15.67
N ALA A 198 9.97 -2.29 14.48
CA ALA A 198 9.92 -1.54 13.23
C ALA A 198 8.77 -2.04 12.35
N PHE A 199 8.16 -1.09 11.66
CA PHE A 199 7.09 -1.32 10.68
C PHE A 199 7.58 -0.85 9.31
N ASP A 200 7.80 -1.80 8.41
CA ASP A 200 8.43 -1.56 7.11
C ASP A 200 7.41 -1.52 5.98
N SER A 201 7.18 -0.34 5.43
CA SER A 201 6.29 -0.09 4.28
C SER A 201 7.02 0.19 2.98
N ARG A 202 8.35 0.04 2.95
CA ARG A 202 9.14 0.21 1.73
C ARG A 202 8.71 -0.79 0.66
N PRO A 203 8.87 -0.48 -0.63
CA PRO A 203 8.55 -1.42 -1.70
C PRO A 203 9.20 -2.79 -1.46
N PRO A 204 8.49 -3.91 -1.70
CA PRO A 204 9.08 -5.23 -1.56
C PRO A 204 10.09 -5.49 -2.67
N GLU A 205 11.19 -6.16 -2.33
CA GLU A 205 12.03 -6.82 -3.32
C GLU A 205 11.36 -8.15 -3.68
N LEU A 206 10.86 -8.26 -4.90
CA LEU A 206 10.18 -9.45 -5.39
C LEU A 206 11.14 -10.29 -6.22
N ASP A 207 11.46 -11.47 -5.72
CA ASP A 207 12.01 -12.55 -6.55
C ASP A 207 10.86 -13.09 -7.42
N ARG A 208 10.84 -12.65 -8.69
CA ARG A 208 9.84 -13.06 -9.66
C ARG A 208 10.13 -14.50 -10.12
N GLN A 209 9.82 -15.52 -9.34
CA GLN A 209 9.93 -16.93 -9.76
C GLN A 209 8.75 -17.26 -10.73
N PRO A 210 8.84 -16.94 -12.02
CA PRO A 210 7.69 -16.97 -12.95
C PRO A 210 7.14 -18.37 -13.19
N GLU A 211 7.94 -19.40 -12.96
CA GLU A 211 7.50 -20.79 -13.03
C GLU A 211 6.55 -21.14 -11.86
N LYS A 212 6.70 -20.46 -10.72
CA LYS A 212 5.99 -20.79 -9.48
C LYS A 212 4.87 -19.82 -9.15
N TYR A 213 5.10 -18.51 -9.36
CA TYR A 213 4.19 -17.44 -9.00
C TYR A 213 3.78 -16.62 -10.23
N ARG A 214 2.56 -16.08 -10.19
CA ARG A 214 2.05 -15.15 -11.19
C ARG A 214 2.48 -13.77 -10.80
N TYR A 215 2.87 -12.99 -11.78
CA TYR A 215 3.21 -11.60 -11.58
C TYR A 215 2.66 -10.79 -12.74
N LEU A 216 1.82 -9.84 -12.42
CA LEU A 216 1.32 -8.80 -13.30
C LEU A 216 1.51 -7.45 -12.63
N LEU A 217 1.37 -6.41 -13.41
CA LEU A 217 1.18 -5.05 -12.94
C LEU A 217 -0.24 -4.62 -13.31
N GLN A 218 -0.95 -4.01 -12.37
CA GLN A 218 -1.99 -3.05 -12.73
C GLN A 218 -1.28 -1.74 -12.97
N HIS A 219 -1.28 -1.28 -14.19
CA HIS A 219 -0.61 -0.04 -14.56
C HIS A 219 -1.53 0.84 -15.38
N PHE A 220 -1.34 2.12 -15.21
CA PHE A 220 -2.24 3.11 -15.77
C PHE A 220 -1.56 4.45 -16.01
N VAL A 221 -2.15 5.21 -16.92
CA VAL A 221 -2.02 6.66 -17.02
C VAL A 221 -3.42 7.24 -16.94
N GLY A 222 -3.59 8.28 -16.14
CA GLY A 222 -4.82 9.02 -15.99
C GLY A 222 -4.60 10.50 -16.34
N TRP A 223 -5.53 11.10 -17.04
CA TRP A 223 -5.58 12.55 -17.29
C TRP A 223 -6.71 13.18 -16.51
N GLU A 224 -6.40 14.19 -15.74
CA GLU A 224 -7.41 15.11 -15.23
C GLU A 224 -7.77 16.08 -16.36
N VAL A 225 -9.01 15.99 -16.85
CA VAL A 225 -9.49 16.74 -18.00
C VAL A 225 -10.56 17.76 -17.60
N GLU A 226 -10.50 18.91 -18.24
CA GLU A 226 -11.54 19.93 -18.18
C GLU A 226 -12.15 20.15 -19.57
N THR A 227 -13.47 20.33 -19.61
CA THR A 227 -14.27 20.52 -20.83
C THR A 227 -15.08 21.81 -20.75
N GLU A 228 -15.41 22.39 -21.92
CA GLU A 228 -16.26 23.60 -22.00
C GLU A 228 -17.73 23.27 -21.76
N GLN A 229 -18.16 22.08 -22.11
CA GLN A 229 -19.54 21.61 -22.01
C GLN A 229 -19.68 20.58 -20.88
N ASP A 230 -20.92 20.40 -20.41
CA ASP A 230 -21.26 19.36 -19.44
C ASP A 230 -21.25 18.00 -20.14
N VAL A 231 -20.26 17.15 -19.80
CA VAL A 231 -20.03 15.85 -20.43
C VAL A 231 -20.08 14.70 -19.43
N PHE A 232 -19.62 14.97 -18.21
CA PHE A 232 -19.55 13.96 -17.19
C PHE A 232 -20.80 13.99 -16.30
N ASP A 233 -21.34 12.82 -15.95
CA ASP A 233 -22.34 12.71 -14.90
C ASP A 233 -21.62 12.73 -13.54
N PRO A 234 -21.74 13.81 -12.76
CA PRO A 234 -21.04 13.95 -11.48
C PRO A 234 -21.52 12.97 -10.40
N ALA A 235 -22.62 12.26 -10.62
CA ALA A 235 -23.17 11.29 -9.69
C ALA A 235 -22.66 9.85 -9.93
N THR A 236 -22.07 9.57 -11.11
CA THR A 236 -21.76 8.21 -11.56
C THR A 236 -20.28 8.03 -11.88
N VAL A 237 -19.61 7.13 -11.17
CA VAL A 237 -18.27 6.66 -11.53
C VAL A 237 -18.35 5.64 -12.66
N GLU A 238 -17.61 5.81 -13.75
CA GLU A 238 -17.32 4.73 -14.69
C GLU A 238 -16.29 3.80 -14.04
N PHE A 239 -16.80 2.76 -13.37
CA PHE A 239 -15.96 1.90 -12.54
C PHE A 239 -15.06 1.00 -13.38
N MET A 240 -15.58 0.46 -14.49
CA MET A 240 -14.85 -0.31 -15.50
C MET A 240 -15.59 -0.21 -16.82
N ASP A 241 -15.00 0.41 -17.82
CA ASP A 241 -15.48 0.43 -19.19
C ASP A 241 -14.60 -0.45 -20.08
N PHE A 242 -15.05 -1.68 -20.30
CA PHE A 242 -14.37 -2.69 -21.13
C PHE A 242 -14.77 -2.66 -22.61
N ARG A 243 -15.41 -1.62 -23.10
CA ARG A 243 -15.84 -1.56 -24.52
C ARG A 243 -14.67 -1.49 -25.50
N GLY A 244 -13.50 -1.04 -25.06
CA GLY A 244 -12.30 -1.02 -25.88
C GLY A 244 -11.72 -2.41 -26.18
N GLU A 245 -10.80 -2.45 -27.17
CA GLU A 245 -10.09 -3.67 -27.55
C GLU A 245 -9.22 -4.21 -26.41
N GLN A 246 -9.20 -5.51 -26.21
CA GLN A 246 -8.50 -6.14 -25.09
C GLN A 246 -7.06 -6.59 -25.42
N GLN A 247 -6.71 -6.84 -26.68
CA GLN A 247 -5.36 -7.19 -27.17
C GLN A 247 -4.63 -8.24 -26.32
N GLN A 248 -5.35 -9.31 -25.90
CA GLN A 248 -4.88 -10.39 -25.03
C GLN A 248 -4.61 -10.00 -23.55
N GLU A 249 -4.92 -8.77 -23.17
CA GLU A 249 -4.80 -8.25 -21.80
C GLU A 249 -6.16 -7.81 -21.29
N ALA A 250 -6.31 -7.59 -20.00
CA ALA A 250 -7.48 -6.93 -19.47
C ALA A 250 -7.26 -5.42 -19.51
N ARG A 251 -8.04 -4.70 -20.31
CA ARG A 251 -7.92 -3.25 -20.54
C ARG A 251 -9.26 -2.57 -20.37
N PHE A 252 -9.31 -1.48 -19.63
CA PHE A 252 -10.53 -0.71 -19.42
C PHE A 252 -10.24 0.77 -19.18
N ILE A 253 -11.26 1.58 -19.41
CA ILE A 253 -11.28 2.98 -19.00
C ILE A 253 -11.99 3.08 -17.64
N TYR A 254 -11.44 3.91 -16.80
CA TYR A 254 -11.96 4.29 -15.49
C TYR A 254 -12.16 5.80 -15.47
N VAL A 255 -13.35 6.29 -15.03
CA VAL A 255 -13.61 7.72 -14.96
C VAL A 255 -14.15 8.11 -13.60
N LEU A 256 -13.47 9.06 -12.97
CA LEU A 256 -13.93 9.70 -11.74
C LEU A 256 -14.37 11.14 -12.06
N PRO A 257 -15.68 11.42 -12.13
CA PRO A 257 -16.17 12.75 -12.38
C PRO A 257 -16.04 13.62 -11.13
N PHE A 258 -15.33 14.74 -11.25
CA PHE A 258 -15.22 15.76 -10.19
C PHE A 258 -16.31 16.82 -10.29
N GLY A 259 -16.96 16.89 -11.43
CA GLY A 259 -18.06 17.76 -11.77
C GLY A 259 -18.53 17.47 -13.19
N PRO A 260 -19.53 18.23 -13.70
CA PRO A 260 -20.05 17.97 -15.05
C PRO A 260 -19.02 18.30 -16.14
N ARG A 261 -17.98 19.07 -15.83
CA ARG A 261 -16.95 19.53 -16.78
C ARG A 261 -15.53 19.11 -16.39
N GLN A 262 -15.36 18.31 -15.37
CA GLN A 262 -14.05 17.90 -14.88
C GLN A 262 -14.07 16.45 -14.43
N ALA A 263 -13.11 15.65 -14.88
CA ALA A 263 -12.95 14.27 -14.46
C ALA A 263 -11.50 13.82 -14.56
N LEU A 264 -11.15 12.79 -13.77
CA LEU A 264 -10.00 11.94 -14.03
C LEU A 264 -10.45 10.84 -14.99
N VAL A 265 -9.80 10.74 -16.13
CA VAL A 265 -10.01 9.67 -17.12
C VAL A 265 -8.74 8.85 -17.21
N GLU A 266 -8.83 7.58 -16.84
CA GLU A 266 -7.69 6.69 -16.67
C GLU A 266 -7.81 5.47 -17.59
N TYR A 267 -6.75 5.18 -18.34
CA TYR A 267 -6.62 3.92 -19.06
C TYR A 267 -5.79 2.97 -18.25
N THR A 268 -6.44 1.91 -17.79
CA THR A 268 -5.87 0.89 -16.89
C THR A 268 -5.81 -0.45 -17.57
N LEU A 269 -4.72 -1.16 -17.35
CA LEU A 269 -4.55 -2.52 -17.86
C LEU A 269 -3.73 -3.40 -16.92
N PHE A 270 -3.87 -4.72 -17.11
CA PHE A 270 -3.14 -5.74 -16.37
C PHE A 270 -2.22 -6.49 -17.34
N SER A 271 -0.91 -6.28 -17.20
CA SER A 271 0.09 -7.00 -18.00
C SER A 271 1.41 -7.21 -17.25
N GLU A 272 2.33 -7.95 -17.82
CA GLU A 272 3.64 -8.22 -17.19
C GLU A 272 4.57 -6.99 -17.19
N MET A 273 4.37 -6.07 -18.14
CA MET A 273 5.19 -4.87 -18.34
C MET A 273 4.30 -3.67 -18.69
N PRO A 274 4.64 -2.47 -18.20
CA PRO A 274 3.97 -1.25 -18.67
C PRO A 274 4.16 -1.03 -20.17
N LEU A 275 3.16 -0.40 -20.78
CA LEU A 275 3.26 0.05 -22.17
C LEU A 275 4.10 1.33 -22.27
N PRO A 276 4.57 1.70 -23.47
CA PRO A 276 5.04 3.05 -23.75
C PRO A 276 3.96 4.09 -23.43
N LYS A 277 4.33 5.19 -22.80
CA LYS A 277 3.38 6.23 -22.35
C LYS A 277 2.43 6.70 -23.45
N ALA A 278 2.94 6.84 -24.67
CA ALA A 278 2.15 7.27 -25.84
C ALA A 278 0.96 6.35 -26.15
N GLU A 279 1.02 5.06 -25.80
CA GLU A 279 -0.10 4.13 -26.04
C GLU A 279 -1.26 4.38 -25.07
N TYR A 280 -0.96 4.69 -23.80
CA TYR A 280 -2.02 5.10 -22.85
C TYR A 280 -2.66 6.41 -23.27
N GLU A 281 -1.84 7.38 -23.62
CA GLU A 281 -2.32 8.69 -24.08
C GLU A 281 -3.19 8.58 -25.32
N ALA A 282 -2.82 7.71 -26.27
CA ALA A 282 -3.61 7.45 -27.47
C ALA A 282 -4.96 6.80 -27.12
N ALA A 283 -4.98 5.85 -26.17
CA ALA A 283 -6.21 5.20 -25.74
C ALA A 283 -7.15 6.18 -25.01
N ILE A 284 -6.62 7.02 -24.11
CA ILE A 284 -7.41 8.06 -23.43
C ILE A 284 -7.96 9.06 -24.44
N ARG A 285 -7.13 9.54 -25.36
CA ARG A 285 -7.54 10.45 -26.44
C ARG A 285 -8.66 9.83 -27.28
N HIS A 286 -8.50 8.58 -27.68
CA HIS A 286 -9.52 7.86 -28.45
C HIS A 286 -10.84 7.79 -27.68
N TYR A 287 -10.81 7.51 -26.38
CA TYR A 287 -12.00 7.48 -25.54
C TYR A 287 -12.68 8.85 -25.46
N LEU A 288 -11.92 9.91 -25.21
CA LEU A 288 -12.44 11.28 -25.13
C LEU A 288 -13.09 11.71 -26.48
N GLU A 289 -12.41 11.47 -27.59
CA GLU A 289 -12.83 11.95 -28.91
C GLU A 289 -13.95 11.09 -29.53
N HIS A 290 -13.89 9.76 -29.39
CA HIS A 290 -14.82 8.86 -30.07
C HIS A 290 -15.93 8.32 -29.18
N THR A 291 -15.66 8.07 -27.87
CA THR A 291 -16.68 7.56 -26.97
C THR A 291 -17.47 8.70 -26.32
N LEU A 292 -16.77 9.75 -25.82
CA LEU A 292 -17.41 10.92 -25.25
C LEU A 292 -17.69 12.03 -26.28
N GLN A 293 -17.24 11.88 -27.54
CA GLN A 293 -17.44 12.80 -28.65
C GLN A 293 -16.95 14.23 -28.38
N LEU A 294 -15.87 14.34 -27.61
CA LEU A 294 -15.25 15.63 -27.29
C LEU A 294 -14.39 16.12 -28.45
N THR A 295 -14.65 17.34 -28.88
CA THR A 295 -13.82 18.03 -29.90
C THR A 295 -12.75 18.94 -29.28
N THR A 296 -13.01 19.41 -28.07
CA THR A 296 -12.12 20.30 -27.30
C THR A 296 -12.11 19.91 -25.84
N TYR A 297 -10.91 19.78 -25.26
CA TYR A 297 -10.70 19.55 -23.83
C TYR A 297 -9.29 20.04 -23.44
N ARG A 298 -9.06 20.25 -22.16
CA ARG A 298 -7.77 20.62 -21.60
C ARG A 298 -7.32 19.58 -20.58
N VAL A 299 -6.09 19.08 -20.71
CA VAL A 299 -5.46 18.24 -19.67
C VAL A 299 -4.82 19.16 -18.65
N VAL A 300 -5.30 19.09 -17.41
CA VAL A 300 -4.86 19.94 -16.29
C VAL A 300 -4.01 19.21 -15.26
N GLY A 301 -4.01 17.88 -15.30
CA GLY A 301 -3.21 17.03 -14.44
C GLY A 301 -2.99 15.66 -15.05
N GLU A 302 -1.98 14.97 -14.56
CA GLU A 302 -1.65 13.60 -14.96
C GLU A 302 -1.31 12.76 -13.73
N GLU A 303 -1.78 11.52 -13.73
CA GLU A 303 -1.41 10.50 -12.76
C GLU A 303 -0.86 9.26 -13.49
N VAL A 304 0.24 8.69 -12.97
CA VAL A 304 0.84 7.47 -13.50
C VAL A 304 1.07 6.50 -12.35
N GLY A 305 0.66 5.26 -12.53
CA GLY A 305 0.83 4.25 -11.52
C GLY A 305 1.14 2.86 -12.07
N ALA A 306 1.80 2.07 -11.21
CA ALA A 306 2.01 0.64 -11.43
C ALA A 306 1.95 -0.08 -10.08
N ILE A 307 0.97 -0.97 -9.94
CA ILE A 307 0.68 -1.70 -8.71
C ILE A 307 1.04 -3.17 -8.94
N PRO A 308 1.96 -3.76 -8.16
CA PRO A 308 2.28 -5.17 -8.31
C PRO A 308 1.10 -6.05 -7.90
N MET A 309 0.75 -6.98 -8.78
CA MET A 309 -0.27 -8.00 -8.60
C MET A 309 0.38 -9.37 -8.65
N THR A 310 0.39 -10.09 -7.54
CA THR A 310 1.10 -11.38 -7.46
C THR A 310 0.50 -12.28 -6.41
N ASP A 311 0.52 -13.58 -6.67
CA ASP A 311 0.22 -14.64 -5.69
C ASP A 311 1.48 -15.13 -4.96
N HIS A 312 2.62 -14.43 -5.14
CA HIS A 312 3.82 -14.69 -4.35
C HIS A 312 3.54 -14.43 -2.86
N PRO A 313 3.79 -15.41 -1.97
CA PRO A 313 3.60 -15.19 -0.53
C PRO A 313 4.57 -14.13 -0.03
N LEU A 314 4.05 -12.96 0.25
CA LEU A 314 4.80 -11.86 0.85
C LEU A 314 4.87 -12.09 2.36
N PRO A 315 6.07 -12.14 2.96
CA PRO A 315 6.20 -12.37 4.38
C PRO A 315 5.60 -11.20 5.17
N ALA A 316 4.83 -11.50 6.21
CA ALA A 316 4.25 -10.47 7.08
C ALA A 316 5.29 -9.81 8.00
N SER A 317 6.47 -10.41 8.14
CA SER A 317 7.56 -9.91 8.99
C SER A 317 8.93 -10.37 8.49
N ALA A 318 9.96 -9.63 8.91
CA ALA A 318 11.37 -10.01 8.75
C ALA A 318 11.99 -10.26 10.14
N GLY A 319 11.61 -11.35 10.78
CA GLY A 319 12.03 -11.71 12.13
C GLY A 319 11.10 -11.16 13.22
N PRO A 320 11.55 -11.20 14.50
CA PRO A 320 10.65 -10.96 15.63
C PRO A 320 10.26 -9.51 15.86
N HIS A 321 11.03 -8.54 15.35
CA HIS A 321 10.84 -7.13 15.66
C HIS A 321 10.54 -6.26 14.43
N ILE A 322 10.50 -6.82 13.21
CA ILE A 322 10.22 -6.08 11.98
C ILE A 322 8.93 -6.62 11.36
N VAL A 323 7.89 -5.78 11.28
CA VAL A 323 6.59 -6.08 10.66
C VAL A 323 6.51 -5.38 9.31
N HIS A 324 6.07 -6.08 8.29
CA HIS A 324 5.85 -5.50 6.98
C HIS A 324 4.47 -4.83 6.90
N LEU A 325 4.38 -3.73 6.14
CA LEU A 325 3.15 -2.97 5.90
C LEU A 325 2.87 -2.79 4.41
N GLY A 326 1.65 -2.43 4.09
CA GLY A 326 1.26 -2.04 2.74
C GLY A 326 1.54 -3.10 1.69
N THR A 327 2.06 -2.72 0.55
CA THR A 327 2.38 -3.65 -0.54
C THR A 327 3.44 -4.68 -0.15
N ARG A 328 4.37 -4.33 0.73
CA ARG A 328 5.36 -5.27 1.28
C ARG A 328 4.73 -6.41 2.07
N ALA A 329 3.58 -6.16 2.72
CA ALA A 329 2.80 -7.18 3.44
C ALA A 329 1.64 -7.76 2.62
N GLY A 330 1.62 -7.57 1.29
CA GLY A 330 0.53 -8.06 0.44
C GLY A 330 -0.81 -7.34 0.65
N ARG A 331 -0.80 -6.06 1.06
CA ARG A 331 -2.05 -5.31 1.26
C ARG A 331 -2.64 -4.72 -0.02
N ALA A 332 -1.94 -4.77 -1.14
CA ALA A 332 -2.59 -4.63 -2.44
C ALA A 332 -3.25 -5.98 -2.81
N LYS A 333 -4.54 -5.94 -3.16
CA LYS A 333 -5.27 -7.16 -3.53
C LYS A 333 -4.68 -7.74 -4.83
N PRO A 334 -4.25 -9.02 -4.83
CA PRO A 334 -3.53 -9.59 -5.97
C PRO A 334 -4.29 -9.53 -7.30
N SER A 335 -5.62 -9.59 -7.28
CA SER A 335 -6.45 -9.68 -8.49
C SER A 335 -7.06 -8.34 -8.94
N THR A 336 -6.99 -7.27 -8.13
CA THR A 336 -7.65 -5.99 -8.43
C THR A 336 -6.81 -4.75 -8.10
N GLY A 337 -5.68 -4.90 -7.40
CA GLY A 337 -4.82 -3.79 -7.01
C GLY A 337 -5.35 -2.90 -5.87
N TYR A 338 -6.60 -3.05 -5.44
CA TYR A 338 -7.14 -2.24 -4.35
C TYR A 338 -6.37 -2.44 -3.05
N ALA A 339 -5.96 -1.35 -2.41
CA ALA A 339 -5.06 -1.40 -1.26
C ALA A 339 -5.54 -0.58 -0.06
N PHE A 340 -6.22 0.56 -0.27
CA PHE A 340 -6.45 1.55 0.79
C PHE A 340 -7.20 0.96 2.00
N GLN A 341 -8.35 0.32 1.79
CA GLN A 341 -9.13 -0.28 2.90
C GLN A 341 -8.38 -1.43 3.58
N ARG A 342 -7.67 -2.27 2.82
CA ARG A 342 -6.86 -3.35 3.39
C ARG A 342 -5.71 -2.82 4.25
N ILE A 343 -5.14 -1.67 3.88
CA ILE A 343 -4.13 -0.97 4.69
C ILE A 343 -4.75 -0.46 5.99
N GLN A 344 -5.96 0.14 5.93
CA GLN A 344 -6.66 0.62 7.13
C GLN A 344 -7.00 -0.52 8.09
N GLN A 345 -7.57 -1.60 7.58
CA GLN A 345 -7.92 -2.80 8.37
C GLN A 345 -6.67 -3.42 9.01
N HIS A 346 -5.57 -3.52 8.26
CA HIS A 346 -4.30 -4.02 8.77
C HIS A 346 -3.73 -3.13 9.88
N SER A 347 -3.73 -1.82 9.69
CA SER A 347 -3.27 -0.85 10.69
C SER A 347 -4.09 -0.94 11.99
N ALA A 348 -5.42 -0.97 11.86
CA ALA A 348 -6.32 -1.11 13.00
C ALA A 348 -6.10 -2.42 13.76
N HIS A 349 -5.93 -3.55 13.03
CA HIS A 349 -5.64 -4.86 13.61
C HIS A 349 -4.35 -4.88 14.44
N LEU A 350 -3.27 -4.32 13.90
CA LEU A 350 -1.98 -4.24 14.60
C LEU A 350 -2.08 -3.35 15.84
N VAL A 351 -2.70 -2.17 15.71
CA VAL A 351 -2.85 -1.22 16.82
C VAL A 351 -3.73 -1.78 17.94
N GLN A 352 -4.84 -2.44 17.61
CA GLN A 352 -5.70 -3.09 18.59
C GLN A 352 -4.95 -4.15 19.40
N ALA A 353 -4.13 -4.97 18.75
CA ALA A 353 -3.33 -5.98 19.45
C ALA A 353 -2.27 -5.35 20.35
N LEU A 354 -1.51 -4.38 19.86
CA LEU A 354 -0.51 -3.64 20.64
C LEU A 354 -1.13 -2.93 21.85
N ALA A 355 -2.31 -2.34 21.66
CA ALA A 355 -3.02 -1.63 22.73
C ALA A 355 -3.60 -2.56 23.80
N SER A 356 -4.04 -3.76 23.42
CA SER A 356 -4.68 -4.71 24.35
C SER A 356 -3.70 -5.61 25.08
N THR A 357 -2.62 -6.02 24.43
CA THR A 357 -1.67 -7.03 24.96
C THR A 357 -0.25 -6.52 25.12
N GLY A 358 0.10 -5.36 24.54
CA GLY A 358 1.48 -4.87 24.43
C GLY A 358 2.35 -5.65 23.42
N HIS A 359 1.76 -6.61 22.70
CA HIS A 359 2.44 -7.50 21.75
C HIS A 359 1.79 -7.48 20.38
N LEU A 360 2.56 -7.88 19.36
CA LEU A 360 2.04 -8.11 18.02
C LEU A 360 1.06 -9.30 18.01
N PRO A 361 0.03 -9.28 17.14
CA PRO A 361 -0.88 -10.40 17.01
C PRO A 361 -0.16 -11.61 16.39
N LYS A 362 -0.59 -12.84 16.75
CA LYS A 362 -0.05 -14.06 16.16
C LYS A 362 -0.26 -14.12 14.64
N ASN A 363 -1.43 -13.71 14.19
CA ASN A 363 -1.72 -13.53 12.77
C ASN A 363 -1.60 -12.04 12.42
N LEU A 364 -0.47 -11.66 11.81
CA LEU A 364 -0.16 -10.27 11.51
C LEU A 364 -1.08 -9.65 10.45
N THR A 365 -1.56 -10.44 9.49
CA THR A 365 -2.28 -9.93 8.32
C THR A 365 -3.78 -10.18 8.33
N ASN A 366 -4.24 -11.14 9.14
CA ASN A 366 -5.63 -11.57 9.24
C ASN A 366 -6.26 -12.00 7.89
N ASP A 367 -5.45 -12.56 6.98
CA ASP A 367 -5.90 -12.99 5.67
C ASP A 367 -6.71 -14.29 5.70
N GLN A 368 -7.64 -14.42 4.77
CA GLN A 368 -8.48 -15.60 4.58
C GLN A 368 -7.97 -16.44 3.40
N PRO A 369 -7.57 -17.71 3.61
CA PRO A 369 -6.92 -18.53 2.58
C PRO A 369 -7.72 -18.74 1.28
N GLN A 370 -9.06 -18.74 1.36
CA GLN A 370 -9.91 -18.93 0.19
C GLN A 370 -9.77 -17.81 -0.84
N PHE A 371 -9.62 -16.55 -0.39
CA PHE A 371 -9.44 -15.43 -1.32
C PHE A 371 -8.10 -15.46 -2.02
N HIS A 372 -7.06 -15.94 -1.35
CA HIS A 372 -5.78 -16.16 -1.99
C HIS A 372 -5.87 -17.16 -3.16
N LEU A 373 -6.68 -18.24 -3.01
CA LEU A 373 -6.91 -19.18 -4.12
C LEU A 373 -7.66 -18.50 -5.26
N PHE A 374 -8.71 -17.73 -4.98
CA PHE A 374 -9.47 -17.01 -6.01
C PHE A 374 -8.60 -16.02 -6.77
N ASP A 375 -7.76 -15.27 -6.05
CA ASP A 375 -6.80 -14.35 -6.65
C ASP A 375 -5.77 -15.08 -7.53
N THR A 376 -5.21 -16.21 -7.06
CA THR A 376 -4.28 -17.04 -7.83
C THR A 376 -4.88 -17.49 -9.16
N LEU A 377 -6.13 -17.97 -9.14
CA LEU A 377 -6.81 -18.44 -10.35
C LEU A 377 -7.09 -17.30 -11.33
N LEU A 378 -7.54 -16.15 -10.83
CA LEU A 378 -7.82 -14.99 -11.67
C LEU A 378 -6.52 -14.41 -12.27
N LEU A 379 -5.45 -14.30 -11.49
CA LEU A 379 -4.13 -13.91 -11.98
C LEU A 379 -3.59 -14.86 -13.07
N ASP A 380 -3.78 -16.18 -12.92
CA ASP A 380 -3.38 -17.14 -13.94
C ASP A 380 -4.16 -16.95 -15.26
N ILE A 381 -5.46 -16.65 -15.17
CA ILE A 381 -6.31 -16.33 -16.32
C ILE A 381 -5.84 -15.02 -16.96
N MET A 382 -5.70 -13.96 -16.19
CA MET A 382 -5.24 -12.64 -16.67
C MET A 382 -3.90 -12.73 -17.38
N ARG A 383 -2.96 -13.50 -16.84
CA ARG A 383 -1.63 -13.67 -17.42
C ARG A 383 -1.64 -14.39 -18.75
N ARG A 384 -2.53 -15.37 -18.93
CA ARG A 384 -2.54 -16.25 -20.12
C ARG A 384 -3.49 -15.80 -21.19
N ARG A 385 -4.59 -15.26 -20.79
CA ARG A 385 -5.73 -14.88 -21.61
C ARG A 385 -6.45 -13.69 -21.00
N GLY A 386 -5.75 -12.57 -20.88
CA GLY A 386 -6.25 -11.38 -20.20
C GLY A 386 -7.56 -10.86 -20.78
N GLU A 387 -7.80 -11.06 -22.08
CA GLU A 387 -9.02 -10.70 -22.76
C GLU A 387 -10.30 -11.39 -22.18
N VAL A 388 -10.14 -12.58 -21.61
CA VAL A 388 -11.25 -13.32 -20.98
C VAL A 388 -11.72 -12.65 -19.68
N THR A 389 -10.87 -11.83 -19.09
CA THR A 389 -11.19 -11.10 -17.84
C THR A 389 -12.41 -10.19 -18.03
N ARG A 390 -12.52 -9.53 -19.17
CA ARG A 390 -13.71 -8.74 -19.54
C ARG A 390 -14.99 -9.55 -19.41
N ASP A 391 -15.01 -10.76 -19.97
CA ASP A 391 -16.20 -11.61 -19.99
C ASP A 391 -16.54 -12.12 -18.58
N ILE A 392 -15.52 -12.47 -17.77
CA ILE A 392 -15.68 -12.85 -16.37
C ILE A 392 -16.30 -11.71 -15.56
N PHE A 393 -15.75 -10.48 -15.69
CA PHE A 393 -16.31 -9.33 -14.98
C PHE A 393 -17.70 -8.97 -15.49
N THR A 394 -17.95 -9.07 -16.79
CA THR A 394 -19.30 -8.87 -17.36
C THR A 394 -20.31 -9.80 -16.70
N GLU A 395 -20.05 -11.10 -16.65
CA GLU A 395 -20.93 -12.08 -16.00
C GLU A 395 -21.08 -11.80 -14.50
N LEU A 396 -19.98 -11.43 -13.82
CA LEU A 396 -19.98 -11.10 -12.40
C LEU A 396 -20.92 -9.92 -12.10
N PHE A 397 -20.82 -8.82 -12.84
CA PHE A 397 -21.66 -7.63 -12.66
C PHE A 397 -23.08 -7.82 -13.18
N GLN A 398 -23.29 -8.61 -14.22
CA GLN A 398 -24.59 -8.87 -14.80
C GLN A 398 -25.48 -9.74 -13.88
N ARG A 399 -24.89 -10.78 -13.26
CA ARG A 399 -25.62 -11.85 -12.57
C ARG A 399 -25.66 -11.71 -11.04
N ASN A 400 -24.99 -10.70 -10.48
CA ASN A 400 -24.97 -10.48 -9.04
C ASN A 400 -25.46 -9.08 -8.67
N PRO A 401 -26.06 -8.91 -7.48
CA PRO A 401 -26.26 -7.60 -6.89
C PRO A 401 -24.90 -6.91 -6.66
N ILE A 402 -24.83 -5.62 -6.93
CA ILE A 402 -23.58 -4.85 -6.81
C ILE A 402 -22.96 -4.94 -5.40
N GLU A 403 -23.80 -4.94 -4.38
CA GLU A 403 -23.38 -5.04 -2.98
C GLU A 403 -22.62 -6.35 -2.68
N ARG A 404 -23.04 -7.46 -3.33
CA ARG A 404 -22.32 -8.74 -3.21
C ARG A 404 -21.00 -8.71 -3.97
N VAL A 405 -20.99 -8.09 -5.16
CA VAL A 405 -19.75 -7.94 -5.94
C VAL A 405 -18.72 -7.15 -5.16
N LEU A 406 -19.09 -5.97 -4.63
CA LEU A 406 -18.17 -5.12 -3.85
C LEU A 406 -17.70 -5.83 -2.57
N ALA A 407 -18.61 -6.52 -1.86
CA ALA A 407 -18.23 -7.32 -0.69
C ALA A 407 -17.24 -8.44 -1.02
N PHE A 408 -17.40 -9.09 -2.19
CA PHE A 408 -16.49 -10.12 -2.66
C PHE A 408 -15.13 -9.57 -3.03
N LEU A 409 -15.08 -8.45 -3.74
CA LEU A 409 -13.83 -7.78 -4.10
C LEU A 409 -13.08 -7.26 -2.86
N ASP A 410 -13.81 -6.97 -1.75
CA ASP A 410 -13.25 -6.55 -0.45
C ASP A 410 -12.99 -7.73 0.52
N GLU A 411 -13.17 -8.99 0.05
CA GLU A 411 -12.95 -10.23 0.83
C GLU A 411 -13.84 -10.35 2.08
N ARG A 412 -15.03 -9.75 2.04
CA ARG A 412 -16.00 -9.69 3.16
C ARG A 412 -17.20 -10.58 2.96
N THR A 413 -17.22 -11.42 1.92
CA THR A 413 -18.32 -12.34 1.64
C THR A 413 -18.24 -13.63 2.46
N SER A 414 -19.42 -14.15 2.77
CA SER A 414 -19.58 -15.47 3.39
C SER A 414 -19.35 -16.61 2.39
N TRP A 415 -19.12 -17.83 2.87
CA TRP A 415 -19.00 -19.00 2.00
C TRP A 415 -20.21 -19.22 1.07
N PRO A 416 -21.49 -19.07 1.50
CA PRO A 416 -22.63 -19.13 0.61
C PRO A 416 -22.60 -18.09 -0.51
N ASP A 417 -22.15 -16.86 -0.21
CA ASP A 417 -22.01 -15.81 -1.22
C ASP A 417 -20.86 -16.08 -2.19
N ASN A 418 -19.73 -16.56 -1.68
CA ASN A 418 -18.63 -17.01 -2.53
C ASN A 418 -19.08 -18.08 -3.52
N PHE A 419 -19.86 -19.06 -3.06
CA PHE A 419 -20.41 -20.11 -3.92
C PHE A 419 -21.37 -19.54 -4.98
N ARG A 420 -22.23 -18.59 -4.62
CA ARG A 420 -23.13 -17.92 -5.58
C ARG A 420 -22.35 -17.18 -6.66
N ILE A 421 -21.30 -16.46 -6.25
CA ILE A 421 -20.42 -15.73 -7.18
C ILE A 421 -19.69 -16.70 -8.11
N MET A 422 -19.09 -17.76 -7.59
CA MET A 422 -18.40 -18.76 -8.40
C MET A 422 -19.31 -19.43 -9.42
N ASN A 423 -20.60 -19.68 -9.06
CA ASN A 423 -21.57 -20.24 -9.98
C ASN A 423 -22.17 -19.21 -10.96
N SER A 424 -21.94 -17.93 -10.75
CA SER A 424 -22.43 -16.86 -11.63
C SER A 424 -21.53 -16.60 -12.84
N VAL A 425 -20.31 -17.12 -12.84
CA VAL A 425 -19.34 -16.92 -13.91
C VAL A 425 -19.07 -18.24 -14.65
N THR A 426 -18.72 -18.14 -15.93
CA THR A 426 -18.39 -19.30 -16.76
C THR A 426 -17.23 -20.10 -16.15
N PRO A 427 -17.39 -21.41 -15.86
CA PRO A 427 -16.40 -22.16 -15.09
C PRO A 427 -15.14 -22.54 -15.89
N TRP A 428 -15.22 -22.63 -17.23
CA TRP A 428 -14.12 -23.16 -18.04
C TRP A 428 -12.78 -22.46 -17.91
N PRO A 429 -12.69 -21.11 -17.85
CA PRO A 429 -11.42 -20.44 -17.60
C PRO A 429 -10.79 -20.87 -16.27
N PHE A 430 -11.61 -20.98 -15.22
CA PHE A 430 -11.17 -21.36 -13.88
C PHE A 430 -10.73 -22.84 -13.80
N LEU A 431 -11.47 -23.75 -14.42
CA LEU A 431 -11.10 -25.17 -14.47
C LEU A 431 -9.76 -25.38 -15.19
N ARG A 432 -9.53 -24.64 -16.28
CA ARG A 432 -8.22 -24.65 -16.97
C ARG A 432 -7.11 -24.08 -16.09
N SER A 433 -7.40 -22.99 -15.38
CA SER A 433 -6.47 -22.37 -14.45
C SER A 433 -6.11 -23.32 -13.29
N ILE A 434 -7.09 -24.01 -12.70
CA ILE A 434 -6.86 -25.04 -11.68
C ILE A 434 -5.91 -26.12 -12.21
N ALA A 435 -6.20 -26.70 -13.38
CA ALA A 435 -5.35 -27.72 -14.00
C ALA A 435 -3.91 -27.21 -14.22
N HIS A 436 -3.78 -25.94 -14.54
CA HIS A 436 -2.50 -25.28 -14.79
C HIS A 436 -1.72 -25.03 -13.48
N VAL A 437 -2.38 -24.50 -12.47
CA VAL A 437 -1.80 -24.26 -11.13
C VAL A 437 -1.32 -25.57 -10.52
N LEU A 438 -2.08 -26.67 -10.69
CA LEU A 438 -1.71 -27.98 -10.21
C LEU A 438 -0.50 -28.58 -10.95
N ARG A 439 -0.38 -28.37 -12.27
CA ARG A 439 0.76 -28.84 -13.07
C ARG A 439 2.04 -28.06 -12.80
N GLY A 440 1.94 -26.73 -12.55
CA GLY A 440 3.07 -25.86 -12.24
C GLY A 440 3.63 -26.03 -10.83
N ARG A 441 2.99 -26.81 -9.94
CA ARG A 441 3.59 -27.20 -8.67
C ARG A 441 4.63 -28.30 -8.97
N PRO A 442 5.93 -28.08 -8.66
CA PRO A 442 6.91 -29.16 -8.76
C PRO A 442 6.41 -30.29 -7.87
N GLY A 443 6.10 -31.45 -8.49
CA GLY A 443 5.75 -32.62 -7.75
C GLY A 443 6.80 -32.86 -6.68
N LYS A 444 6.41 -33.18 -5.45
CA LYS A 444 7.33 -33.68 -4.46
C LYS A 444 8.03 -34.87 -5.14
N ARG A 445 9.28 -34.69 -5.47
CA ARG A 445 10.13 -35.85 -5.84
C ARG A 445 10.17 -36.71 -4.61
N SER A 446 9.56 -37.91 -4.75
CA SER A 446 9.66 -39.02 -3.83
C SER A 446 11.13 -39.43 -3.60
#